data_fb2857ec32a452609800dcb3a5716391
#
_entry.id   fb2857ec32a452609800dcb3a5716391
#
_cell.length_a   1.000
_cell.length_b   1.000
_cell.length_c   1.000
_cell.angle_alpha   90.00
_cell.angle_beta   90.00
_cell.angle_gamma   90.00
#
_symmetry.space_group_name_H-M   'P 1'
#
loop_
_entity.id
_entity.type
_entity.pdbx_description
1 polymer ?
#
loop_
_entity_poly.entity_id
_entity_poly.type
_entity_poly.pdbx_seq_one_letter_code
_entity_poly.pdbx_strand_id
1 'polypeptide(L)'
;MKPILVHVHVFYKELWPQILTYLKSLEGYPYELYISTVKGDGEFLEVLKEIPSKSIMVLDNLGYDILPFFKVLEQVNLDNYSYVIKIHTKRDIPVRESFFWFRGARWREALLDFLKTPQTFQRTIEAFENEPRLGMHGGAITIYNAFCDGHDSYCAVRDFMTSHALTLKKYHFVAGSIFMVRSQLLKAVQTFALKDSDFVIPKDEHDTFLLPHVLERVLGCAVYAQDYWIKDTQKNAFICAGISWLMNLSKIIMTYILTVRITKSNKLLIKFLKIPVFALKLKE
;
A
#
# COMPACT_ATOMS: atom_id res chain seq x y z
N MET A 1 7.71 -4.53 25.46
CA MET A 1 7.67 -3.95 24.09
C MET A 1 7.10 -2.54 24.19
N LYS A 2 7.68 -1.54 23.46
CA LYS A 2 7.03 -0.23 23.29
C LYS A 2 5.74 -0.42 22.48
N PRO A 3 4.76 0.47 22.60
CA PRO A 3 3.51 0.35 21.85
C PRO A 3 3.76 0.33 20.33
N ILE A 4 2.77 -0.18 19.60
CA ILE A 4 2.70 -0.13 18.14
C ILE A 4 1.90 1.11 17.75
N LEU A 5 2.42 1.96 16.87
CA LEU A 5 1.62 2.99 16.25
C LEU A 5 0.76 2.36 15.14
N VAL A 6 -0.54 2.52 15.21
CA VAL A 6 -1.47 2.04 14.18
C VAL A 6 -2.13 3.25 13.53
N HIS A 7 -1.81 3.50 12.27
CA HIS A 7 -2.48 4.51 11.46
C HIS A 7 -3.52 3.87 10.54
N VAL A 8 -4.75 4.36 10.62
CA VAL A 8 -5.85 3.95 9.73
C VAL A 8 -6.38 5.16 8.98
N HIS A 9 -6.23 5.15 7.65
CA HIS A 9 -6.89 6.15 6.81
C HIS A 9 -8.24 5.61 6.31
N VAL A 10 -9.34 6.29 6.67
CA VAL A 10 -10.71 5.89 6.32
C VAL A 10 -11.26 6.82 5.23
N PHE A 11 -11.20 6.37 4.00
CA PHE A 11 -11.85 7.01 2.85
C PHE A 11 -13.20 6.36 2.55
N TYR A 12 -13.24 5.01 2.48
CA TYR A 12 -14.46 4.23 2.27
C TYR A 12 -15.04 3.82 3.62
N LYS A 13 -16.00 4.58 4.10
CA LYS A 13 -16.58 4.48 5.46
C LYS A 13 -17.30 3.16 5.68
N GLU A 14 -17.94 2.65 4.63
CA GLU A 14 -18.63 1.35 4.63
C GLU A 14 -17.71 0.17 4.97
N LEU A 15 -16.39 0.35 4.82
CA LEU A 15 -15.38 -0.65 5.16
C LEU A 15 -14.85 -0.53 6.60
N TRP A 16 -15.27 0.50 7.35
CA TRP A 16 -14.83 0.72 8.72
C TRP A 16 -15.08 -0.47 9.65
N PRO A 17 -16.29 -1.10 9.65
CA PRO A 17 -16.53 -2.28 10.48
C PRO A 17 -15.57 -3.44 10.17
N GLN A 18 -15.16 -3.60 8.91
CA GLN A 18 -14.17 -4.60 8.54
C GLN A 18 -12.79 -4.25 9.12
N ILE A 19 -12.38 -2.99 9.06
CA ILE A 19 -11.11 -2.56 9.67
C ILE A 19 -11.10 -2.86 11.17
N LEU A 20 -12.18 -2.56 11.89
CA LEU A 20 -12.31 -2.88 13.31
C LEU A 20 -12.12 -4.38 13.59
N THR A 21 -12.58 -5.25 12.69
CA THR A 21 -12.36 -6.70 12.81
C THR A 21 -10.88 -7.06 12.71
N TYR A 22 -10.13 -6.42 11.81
CA TYR A 22 -8.69 -6.62 11.70
C TYR A 22 -7.93 -6.07 12.92
N LEU A 23 -8.35 -4.94 13.47
CA LEU A 23 -7.73 -4.36 14.68
C LEU A 23 -7.86 -5.27 15.92
N LYS A 24 -8.87 -6.13 15.99
CA LYS A 24 -8.99 -7.14 17.07
C LYS A 24 -7.82 -8.13 17.08
N SER A 25 -7.13 -8.34 15.97
CA SER A 25 -5.94 -9.20 15.94
C SER A 25 -4.76 -8.64 16.76
N LEU A 26 -4.82 -7.35 17.11
CA LEU A 26 -3.83 -6.67 17.94
C LEU A 26 -4.09 -6.86 19.45
N GLU A 27 -5.17 -7.52 19.86
CA GLU A 27 -5.48 -7.77 21.26
C GLU A 27 -4.29 -8.50 21.95
N GLY A 28 -3.89 -8.00 23.13
CA GLY A 28 -2.72 -8.48 23.85
C GLY A 28 -1.41 -7.73 23.52
N TYR A 29 -1.40 -6.86 22.52
CA TYR A 29 -0.28 -5.99 22.20
C TYR A 29 -0.60 -4.53 22.54
N PRO A 30 0.29 -3.77 23.20
CA PRO A 30 0.05 -2.36 23.41
C PRO A 30 0.12 -1.62 22.08
N TYR A 31 -0.91 -0.86 21.75
CA TYR A 31 -0.92 -0.02 20.56
C TYR A 31 -1.60 1.32 20.79
N GLU A 32 -1.27 2.29 19.97
CA GLU A 32 -1.89 3.61 19.91
C GLU A 32 -2.48 3.83 18.52
N LEU A 33 -3.78 4.10 18.47
CA LEU A 33 -4.53 4.26 17.23
C LEU A 33 -4.58 5.73 16.79
N TYR A 34 -4.16 5.99 15.57
CA TYR A 34 -4.28 7.26 14.87
C TYR A 34 -5.23 7.07 13.68
N ILE A 35 -6.27 7.86 13.60
CA ILE A 35 -7.26 7.76 12.53
C ILE A 35 -7.16 9.02 11.67
N SER A 36 -7.23 8.87 10.36
CA SER A 36 -7.45 9.98 9.45
C SER A 36 -8.64 9.70 8.53
N THR A 37 -9.40 10.72 8.21
CA THR A 37 -10.54 10.66 7.30
C THR A 37 -10.61 11.94 6.47
N VAL A 38 -11.45 11.96 5.43
CA VAL A 38 -11.65 13.12 4.60
C VAL A 38 -12.80 13.99 5.11
N LYS A 39 -12.75 15.29 4.82
CA LYS A 39 -13.81 16.24 5.14
C LYS A 39 -15.15 15.85 4.49
N GLY A 40 -16.25 16.30 5.08
CA GLY A 40 -17.58 16.26 4.46
C GLY A 40 -18.56 15.26 5.06
N ASP A 41 -18.22 14.54 6.15
CA ASP A 41 -19.16 13.65 6.83
C ASP A 41 -19.07 13.78 8.35
N GLY A 42 -19.95 14.64 8.90
CA GLY A 42 -20.03 14.87 10.34
C GLY A 42 -20.55 13.67 11.12
N GLU A 43 -21.48 12.90 10.56
CA GLU A 43 -22.05 11.72 11.24
C GLU A 43 -21.00 10.63 11.43
N PHE A 44 -20.21 10.37 10.40
CA PHE A 44 -19.13 9.39 10.51
C PHE A 44 -18.04 9.86 11.47
N LEU A 45 -17.78 11.16 11.55
CA LEU A 45 -16.82 11.70 12.51
C LEU A 45 -17.25 11.42 13.95
N GLU A 46 -18.56 11.52 14.28
CA GLU A 46 -19.07 11.17 15.60
C GLU A 46 -18.84 9.68 15.89
N VAL A 47 -19.07 8.80 14.93
CA VAL A 47 -18.76 7.37 15.07
C VAL A 47 -17.26 7.15 15.37
N LEU A 48 -16.36 7.87 14.70
CA LEU A 48 -14.93 7.76 14.97
C LEU A 48 -14.53 8.26 16.37
N LYS A 49 -15.19 9.28 16.88
CA LYS A 49 -14.92 9.84 18.23
C LYS A 49 -15.22 8.85 19.37
N GLU A 50 -16.12 7.90 19.14
CA GLU A 50 -16.41 6.84 20.11
C GLU A 50 -15.30 5.79 20.22
N ILE A 51 -14.36 5.77 19.26
CA ILE A 51 -13.28 4.81 19.22
C ILE A 51 -12.10 5.33 20.05
N PRO A 52 -11.57 4.55 21.00
CA PRO A 52 -10.38 4.91 21.75
C PRO A 52 -9.20 5.13 20.78
N SER A 53 -8.82 6.37 20.56
CA SER A 53 -7.74 6.76 19.66
C SER A 53 -6.93 7.93 20.21
N LYS A 54 -5.67 8.02 19.82
CA LYS A 54 -4.77 9.13 20.18
C LYS A 54 -5.09 10.41 19.41
N SER A 55 -5.50 10.26 18.16
CA SER A 55 -5.80 11.38 17.28
C SER A 55 -6.77 10.98 16.17
N ILE A 56 -7.67 11.88 15.85
CA ILE A 56 -8.53 11.80 14.66
C ILE A 56 -8.26 13.05 13.84
N MET A 57 -7.73 12.86 12.63
CA MET A 57 -7.45 13.95 11.69
C MET A 57 -8.49 13.95 10.57
N VAL A 58 -9.10 15.11 10.34
CA VAL A 58 -10.00 15.34 9.21
C VAL A 58 -9.27 16.18 8.17
N LEU A 59 -8.96 15.59 7.03
CA LEU A 59 -8.07 16.16 6.02
C LEU A 59 -8.80 16.42 4.70
N ASP A 60 -8.23 17.26 3.86
CA ASP A 60 -8.63 17.33 2.46
C ASP A 60 -8.28 16.04 1.72
N ASN A 61 -9.06 15.68 0.69
CA ASN A 61 -8.80 14.49 -0.11
C ASN A 61 -7.59 14.71 -1.06
N LEU A 62 -6.41 14.79 -0.48
CA LEU A 62 -5.14 14.96 -1.19
C LEU A 62 -4.21 13.79 -0.90
N GLY A 63 -3.48 13.36 -1.92
CA GLY A 63 -2.42 12.36 -1.78
C GLY A 63 -2.91 10.97 -1.36
N TYR A 64 -4.21 10.67 -1.55
CA TYR A 64 -4.84 9.38 -1.20
C TYR A 64 -4.61 9.01 0.28
N ASP A 65 -4.09 7.82 0.54
CA ASP A 65 -3.73 7.30 1.86
C ASP A 65 -2.28 7.64 2.27
N ILE A 66 -1.50 8.22 1.36
CA ILE A 66 -0.07 8.51 1.55
C ILE A 66 0.12 9.80 2.33
N LEU A 67 -0.43 10.94 1.87
CA LEU A 67 -0.31 12.20 2.59
C LEU A 67 -0.86 12.11 4.02
N PRO A 68 -2.05 11.53 4.27
CA PRO A 68 -2.53 11.32 5.63
C PRO A 68 -1.55 10.55 6.53
N PHE A 69 -0.83 9.57 5.99
CA PHE A 69 0.18 8.85 6.74
C PHE A 69 1.38 9.75 7.12
N PHE A 70 1.88 10.54 6.18
CA PHE A 70 2.96 11.49 6.48
C PHE A 70 2.52 12.55 7.49
N LYS A 71 1.27 13.01 7.45
CA LYS A 71 0.72 13.93 8.47
C LYS A 71 0.68 13.32 9.88
N VAL A 72 0.47 12.01 10.00
CA VAL A 72 0.62 11.32 11.29
C VAL A 72 2.09 11.26 11.70
N LEU A 73 2.99 10.91 10.77
CA LEU A 73 4.42 10.85 11.08
C LEU A 73 4.98 12.18 11.57
N GLU A 74 4.51 13.32 11.04
CA GLU A 74 4.89 14.67 11.48
C GLU A 74 4.55 14.95 12.96
N GLN A 75 3.51 14.30 13.50
CA GLN A 75 2.99 14.56 14.86
C GLN A 75 3.56 13.63 15.93
N VAL A 76 4.32 12.61 15.55
CA VAL A 76 4.73 11.56 16.48
C VAL A 76 6.25 11.49 16.65
N ASN A 77 6.69 11.12 17.86
CA ASN A 77 8.06 10.71 18.06
C ASN A 77 8.18 9.20 17.87
N LEU A 78 8.77 8.80 16.75
CA LEU A 78 8.95 7.38 16.37
C LEU A 78 9.78 6.58 17.38
N ASP A 79 10.56 7.22 18.26
CA ASP A 79 11.28 6.54 19.33
C ASP A 79 10.35 5.96 20.41
N ASN A 80 9.13 6.42 20.49
CA ASN A 80 8.14 5.91 21.44
C ASN A 80 7.53 4.57 21.01
N TYR A 81 7.74 4.13 19.78
CA TYR A 81 7.10 2.95 19.20
C TYR A 81 8.10 1.89 18.79
N SER A 82 7.73 0.60 18.91
CA SER A 82 8.50 -0.52 18.36
C SER A 82 8.27 -0.65 16.86
N TYR A 83 7.01 -0.54 16.45
CA TYR A 83 6.56 -0.73 15.08
C TYR A 83 5.52 0.32 14.71
N VAL A 84 5.32 0.49 13.41
CA VAL A 84 4.23 1.25 12.82
C VAL A 84 3.45 0.34 11.89
N ILE A 85 2.12 0.31 12.03
CA ILE A 85 1.19 -0.35 11.12
C ILE A 85 0.46 0.74 10.36
N LYS A 86 0.52 0.69 9.03
CA LYS A 86 -0.24 1.56 8.14
C LYS A 86 -1.34 0.76 7.47
N ILE A 87 -2.58 1.21 7.65
CA ILE A 87 -3.79 0.61 7.08
C ILE A 87 -4.61 1.72 6.39
N HIS A 88 -5.35 1.36 5.37
CA HIS A 88 -6.40 2.22 4.83
C HIS A 88 -7.56 1.40 4.29
N THR A 89 -8.74 2.01 4.19
CA THR A 89 -9.88 1.41 3.53
C THR A 89 -9.63 1.37 2.02
N LYS A 90 -9.81 0.22 1.41
CA LYS A 90 -9.62 0.03 -0.04
C LYS A 90 -10.82 -0.69 -0.61
N ARG A 91 -11.53 -0.05 -1.53
CA ARG A 91 -12.68 -0.69 -2.18
C ARG A 91 -12.26 -1.82 -3.11
N ASP A 92 -13.22 -2.63 -3.45
CA ASP A 92 -13.04 -3.74 -4.39
C ASP A 92 -12.66 -3.22 -5.78
N ILE A 93 -11.79 -3.97 -6.47
CA ILE A 93 -11.49 -3.71 -7.86
C ILE A 93 -12.61 -4.32 -8.70
N PRO A 94 -13.34 -3.53 -9.52
CA PRO A 94 -14.40 -4.06 -10.38
C PRO A 94 -13.89 -5.17 -11.29
N VAL A 95 -14.68 -6.22 -11.46
CA VAL A 95 -14.34 -7.38 -12.31
C VAL A 95 -14.00 -6.97 -13.74
N ARG A 96 -14.56 -5.83 -14.23
CA ARG A 96 -14.32 -5.29 -15.56
C ARG A 96 -12.95 -4.61 -15.73
N GLU A 97 -12.29 -4.21 -14.64
CA GLU A 97 -11.03 -3.46 -14.67
C GLU A 97 -9.79 -4.33 -14.47
N SER A 98 -9.95 -5.53 -13.91
CA SER A 98 -8.84 -6.44 -13.64
C SER A 98 -9.10 -7.83 -14.24
N PHE A 99 -8.22 -8.26 -15.12
CA PHE A 99 -8.32 -9.57 -15.77
C PHE A 99 -7.72 -10.71 -14.92
N PHE A 100 -6.94 -10.44 -13.85
CA PHE A 100 -6.18 -11.43 -13.12
C PHE A 100 -6.35 -11.40 -11.60
N TRP A 101 -6.20 -12.56 -11.00
CA TRP A 101 -6.02 -13.09 -9.63
C TRP A 101 -6.63 -12.35 -8.44
N PHE A 102 -6.43 -11.03 -8.31
CA PHE A 102 -6.94 -10.23 -7.20
C PHE A 102 -8.12 -9.36 -7.64
N ARG A 103 -9.32 -9.92 -7.58
CA ARG A 103 -10.57 -9.24 -7.91
C ARG A 103 -11.40 -9.02 -6.66
N GLY A 104 -12.14 -7.93 -6.63
CA GLY A 104 -13.05 -7.63 -5.55
C GLY A 104 -12.36 -7.61 -4.20
N ALA A 105 -12.96 -8.21 -3.19
CA ALA A 105 -12.46 -8.27 -1.82
C ALA A 105 -11.10 -8.97 -1.67
N ARG A 106 -10.74 -9.89 -2.57
CA ARG A 106 -9.51 -10.69 -2.46
C ARG A 106 -8.23 -9.87 -2.40
N TRP A 107 -8.17 -8.74 -3.14
CA TRP A 107 -7.02 -7.85 -3.05
C TRP A 107 -6.89 -7.23 -1.67
N ARG A 108 -8.00 -6.71 -1.11
CA ARG A 108 -8.03 -6.14 0.24
C ARG A 108 -7.70 -7.19 1.30
N GLU A 109 -8.23 -8.40 1.17
CA GLU A 109 -7.91 -9.53 2.05
C GLU A 109 -6.43 -9.89 2.01
N ALA A 110 -5.82 -9.91 0.82
CA ALA A 110 -4.39 -10.15 0.65
C ALA A 110 -3.53 -9.08 1.30
N LEU A 111 -3.90 -7.79 1.14
CA LEU A 111 -3.21 -6.66 1.76
C LEU A 111 -3.23 -6.74 3.30
N LEU A 112 -4.34 -7.17 3.88
CA LEU A 112 -4.58 -7.22 5.32
C LEU A 112 -4.29 -8.61 5.93
N ASP A 113 -3.73 -9.55 5.16
CA ASP A 113 -3.55 -10.94 5.57
C ASP A 113 -2.75 -11.10 6.86
N PHE A 114 -1.74 -10.27 7.10
CA PHE A 114 -0.95 -10.28 8.34
C PHE A 114 -1.74 -9.85 9.59
N LEU A 115 -2.92 -9.24 9.41
CA LEU A 115 -3.88 -8.85 10.47
C LEU A 115 -5.14 -9.71 10.47
N LYS A 116 -5.18 -10.81 9.70
CA LYS A 116 -6.40 -11.60 9.52
C LYS A 116 -6.88 -12.29 10.78
N THR A 117 -5.96 -12.74 11.63
CA THR A 117 -6.23 -13.39 12.91
C THR A 117 -5.15 -13.04 13.93
N PRO A 118 -5.42 -13.16 15.25
CA PRO A 118 -4.38 -13.00 16.27
C PRO A 118 -3.15 -13.89 16.01
N GLN A 119 -3.33 -15.10 15.51
CA GLN A 119 -2.24 -16.03 15.21
C GLN A 119 -1.40 -15.57 14.01
N THR A 120 -2.02 -14.96 12.97
CA THR A 120 -1.25 -14.42 11.85
C THR A 120 -0.46 -13.18 12.28
N PHE A 121 -1.05 -12.34 13.13
CA PHE A 121 -0.37 -11.18 13.67
C PHE A 121 0.80 -11.59 14.59
N GLN A 122 0.59 -12.56 15.48
CA GLN A 122 1.65 -13.12 16.34
C GLN A 122 2.83 -13.61 15.50
N ARG A 123 2.59 -14.37 14.43
CA ARG A 123 3.66 -14.82 13.52
C ARG A 123 4.41 -13.67 12.86
N THR A 124 3.72 -12.57 12.58
CA THR A 124 4.37 -11.36 12.03
C THR A 124 5.29 -10.74 13.07
N ILE A 125 4.89 -10.63 14.34
CA ILE A 125 5.76 -10.18 15.43
C ILE A 125 6.96 -11.13 15.59
N GLU A 126 6.73 -12.44 15.66
CA GLU A 126 7.78 -13.46 15.76
C GLU A 126 8.79 -13.35 14.59
N ALA A 127 8.32 -13.05 13.38
CA ALA A 127 9.20 -12.83 12.23
C ALA A 127 10.14 -11.64 12.44
N PHE A 128 9.64 -10.52 12.99
CA PHE A 128 10.48 -9.38 13.33
C PHE A 128 11.46 -9.68 14.47
N GLU A 129 11.06 -10.47 15.47
CA GLU A 129 11.92 -10.84 16.60
C GLU A 129 13.04 -11.80 16.19
N ASN A 130 12.71 -12.80 15.36
CA ASN A 130 13.66 -13.80 14.89
C ASN A 130 14.58 -13.30 13.78
N GLU A 131 14.21 -12.23 13.07
CA GLU A 131 14.97 -11.66 11.96
C GLU A 131 15.29 -10.19 12.22
N PRO A 132 16.42 -9.88 12.88
CA PRO A 132 16.79 -8.51 13.26
C PRO A 132 16.82 -7.52 12.09
N ARG A 133 17.11 -8.00 10.87
CA ARG A 133 17.14 -7.17 9.65
C ARG A 133 15.81 -7.18 8.85
N LEU A 134 14.77 -7.86 9.32
CA LEU A 134 13.45 -7.67 8.78
C LEU A 134 12.96 -6.27 9.14
N GLY A 135 12.82 -5.41 8.16
CA GLY A 135 12.44 -4.01 8.35
C GLY A 135 10.96 -3.75 8.17
N MET A 136 10.34 -4.41 7.18
CA MET A 136 8.93 -4.22 6.83
C MET A 136 8.26 -5.55 6.50
N HIS A 137 6.99 -5.67 6.83
CA HIS A 137 6.16 -6.84 6.54
C HIS A 137 4.86 -6.41 5.86
N GLY A 138 4.57 -6.97 4.70
CA GLY A 138 3.32 -6.76 3.95
C GLY A 138 2.35 -7.93 4.10
N GLY A 139 1.20 -7.81 3.48
CA GLY A 139 0.26 -8.90 3.30
C GLY A 139 0.72 -9.91 2.24
N ALA A 140 -0.14 -10.88 1.93
CA ALA A 140 0.20 -11.96 1.00
C ALA A 140 0.37 -11.44 -0.44
N ILE A 141 1.51 -11.79 -1.07
CA ILE A 141 1.82 -11.50 -2.49
C ILE A 141 1.75 -10.00 -2.82
N THR A 142 2.14 -9.15 -1.88
CA THR A 142 2.09 -7.69 -2.06
C THR A 142 3.45 -7.05 -2.36
N ILE A 143 4.55 -7.83 -2.34
CA ILE A 143 5.88 -7.29 -2.60
C ILE A 143 6.13 -7.19 -4.11
N TYR A 144 6.22 -5.95 -4.60
CA TYR A 144 6.48 -5.63 -6.00
C TYR A 144 7.91 -5.09 -6.18
N ASN A 145 8.43 -5.18 -7.41
CA ASN A 145 9.77 -4.74 -7.79
C ASN A 145 9.77 -3.89 -9.08
N ALA A 146 10.93 -3.37 -9.47
CA ALA A 146 11.08 -2.52 -10.67
C ALA A 146 10.55 -3.17 -11.95
N PHE A 147 10.64 -4.48 -12.07
CA PHE A 147 10.16 -5.22 -13.24
C PHE A 147 8.64 -5.15 -13.40
N CYS A 148 7.92 -5.10 -12.26
CA CYS A 148 6.47 -4.95 -12.25
C CYS A 148 6.03 -3.55 -12.65
N ASP A 149 6.87 -2.55 -12.39
CA ASP A 149 6.45 -1.14 -12.34
C ASP A 149 6.88 -0.34 -13.57
N GLY A 150 7.94 -0.79 -14.24
CA GLY A 150 8.48 -0.14 -15.44
C GLY A 150 9.58 0.88 -15.16
N HIS A 151 10.25 1.30 -16.25
CA HIS A 151 11.45 2.13 -16.20
C HIS A 151 11.20 3.53 -15.64
N ASP A 152 10.12 4.16 -16.06
CA ASP A 152 9.81 5.54 -15.67
C ASP A 152 9.53 5.65 -14.17
N SER A 153 8.77 4.69 -13.59
CA SER A 153 8.58 4.59 -12.14
C SER A 153 9.90 4.43 -11.41
N TYR A 154 10.80 3.59 -11.93
CA TYR A 154 12.12 3.40 -11.36
C TYR A 154 12.91 4.71 -11.33
N CYS A 155 12.94 5.46 -12.43
CA CYS A 155 13.63 6.74 -12.51
C CYS A 155 13.04 7.75 -11.51
N ALA A 156 11.73 7.92 -11.47
CA ALA A 156 11.07 8.84 -10.57
C ALA A 156 11.37 8.54 -9.09
N VAL A 157 11.34 7.25 -8.69
CA VAL A 157 11.67 6.82 -7.32
C VAL A 157 13.14 7.07 -7.01
N ARG A 158 14.06 6.72 -7.93
CA ARG A 158 15.50 6.93 -7.76
C ARG A 158 15.81 8.42 -7.57
N ASP A 159 15.24 9.27 -8.42
CA ASP A 159 15.49 10.71 -8.41
C ASP A 159 14.92 11.35 -7.13
N PHE A 160 13.72 10.94 -6.71
CA PHE A 160 13.14 11.36 -5.44
C PHE A 160 13.99 10.93 -4.24
N MET A 161 14.44 9.69 -4.18
CA MET A 161 15.30 9.20 -3.09
C MET A 161 16.64 9.95 -3.07
N THR A 162 17.24 10.18 -4.22
CA THR A 162 18.52 10.91 -4.34
C THR A 162 18.38 12.35 -3.83
N SER A 163 17.29 13.05 -4.18
CA SER A 163 17.02 14.42 -3.70
C SER A 163 16.83 14.51 -2.19
N HIS A 164 16.50 13.40 -1.54
CA HIS A 164 16.36 13.27 -0.08
C HIS A 164 17.52 12.52 0.59
N ALA A 165 18.69 12.49 -0.04
CA ALA A 165 19.92 11.85 0.46
C ALA A 165 19.77 10.34 0.78
N LEU A 166 18.85 9.65 0.10
CA LEU A 166 18.68 8.21 0.21
C LEU A 166 19.20 7.52 -1.07
N THR A 167 19.93 6.42 -0.88
CA THR A 167 20.43 5.60 -1.99
C THR A 167 19.46 4.49 -2.32
N LEU A 168 19.01 4.40 -3.56
CA LEU A 168 18.19 3.29 -4.04
C LEU A 168 19.04 2.02 -4.19
N LYS A 169 19.20 1.24 -3.12
CA LYS A 169 19.95 -0.03 -3.15
C LYS A 169 19.16 -1.15 -3.81
N LYS A 170 17.85 -1.18 -3.61
CA LYS A 170 16.95 -2.19 -4.15
C LYS A 170 15.55 -1.61 -4.33
N TYR A 171 14.96 -1.83 -5.50
CA TYR A 171 13.60 -1.39 -5.79
C TYR A 171 12.61 -2.50 -5.43
N HIS A 172 12.13 -2.48 -4.20
CA HIS A 172 11.05 -3.34 -3.73
C HIS A 172 10.16 -2.54 -2.79
N PHE A 173 8.85 -2.77 -2.86
CA PHE A 173 7.87 -2.09 -2.02
C PHE A 173 6.65 -2.98 -1.77
N VAL A 174 5.85 -2.62 -0.79
CA VAL A 174 4.56 -3.25 -0.52
C VAL A 174 3.49 -2.52 -1.32
N ALA A 175 3.06 -3.13 -2.42
CA ALA A 175 1.99 -2.60 -3.26
C ALA A 175 0.68 -2.49 -2.48
N GLY A 176 -0.03 -1.36 -2.66
CA GLY A 176 -1.22 -1.03 -1.90
C GLY A 176 -0.93 -0.43 -0.52
N SER A 177 0.33 -0.17 -0.18
CA SER A 177 0.79 0.60 0.99
C SER A 177 0.15 0.22 2.35
N ILE A 178 -0.21 -1.06 2.54
CA ILE A 178 -0.66 -1.63 3.83
C ILE A 178 0.45 -2.54 4.35
N PHE A 179 1.05 -2.17 5.49
CA PHE A 179 2.23 -2.84 6.00
C PHE A 179 2.44 -2.62 7.50
N MET A 180 3.31 -3.43 8.09
CA MET A 180 3.95 -3.21 9.36
C MET A 180 5.45 -2.96 9.16
N VAL A 181 6.04 -2.00 9.85
CA VAL A 181 7.45 -1.59 9.69
C VAL A 181 8.08 -1.27 11.04
N ARG A 182 9.39 -1.49 11.21
CA ARG A 182 10.12 -0.99 12.39
C ARG A 182 10.04 0.53 12.41
N SER A 183 9.59 1.11 13.51
CA SER A 183 9.36 2.56 13.64
C SER A 183 10.62 3.38 13.30
N GLN A 184 11.78 2.93 13.73
CA GLN A 184 13.06 3.61 13.50
C GLN A 184 13.39 3.82 12.01
N LEU A 185 12.94 2.92 11.12
CA LEU A 185 13.22 3.02 9.68
C LEU A 185 12.42 4.13 9.00
N LEU A 186 11.32 4.56 9.60
CA LEU A 186 10.51 5.67 9.09
C LEU A 186 11.11 7.03 9.42
N LYS A 187 12.11 7.13 10.30
CA LYS A 187 12.80 8.41 10.58
C LYS A 187 13.41 9.02 9.32
N ALA A 188 13.94 8.18 8.43
CA ALA A 188 14.51 8.65 7.17
C ALA A 188 13.47 9.30 6.24
N VAL A 189 12.21 8.85 6.28
CA VAL A 189 11.12 9.42 5.47
C VAL A 189 10.33 10.49 6.21
N GLN A 190 10.36 10.51 7.53
CA GLN A 190 9.73 11.55 8.35
C GLN A 190 10.31 12.94 8.09
N THR A 191 11.54 13.02 7.61
CA THR A 191 12.23 14.27 7.29
C THR A 191 11.87 14.84 5.91
N PHE A 192 11.02 14.18 5.13
CA PHE A 192 10.60 14.65 3.82
C PHE A 192 9.67 15.85 3.92
N ALA A 193 10.05 17.03 4.02
CA ALA A 193 9.25 18.25 4.21
C ALA A 193 8.14 18.42 3.15
N LEU A 194 7.21 17.48 3.09
CA LEU A 194 6.12 17.38 2.10
C LEU A 194 5.05 18.45 2.40
N LYS A 195 4.61 19.15 1.35
CA LYS A 195 3.54 20.14 1.43
C LYS A 195 2.29 19.64 0.75
N ASP A 196 1.13 20.09 1.18
CA ASP A 196 -0.16 19.76 0.55
C ASP A 196 -0.18 20.13 -0.94
N SER A 197 0.51 21.23 -1.31
CA SER A 197 0.67 21.65 -2.72
C SER A 197 1.37 20.63 -3.61
N ASP A 198 2.22 19.77 -3.04
CA ASP A 198 2.97 18.76 -3.80
C ASP A 198 2.08 17.60 -4.24
N PHE A 199 0.88 17.50 -3.67
CA PHE A 199 -0.10 16.45 -3.94
C PHE A 199 -1.26 16.92 -4.84
N VAL A 200 -1.18 18.09 -5.41
CA VAL A 200 -2.20 18.57 -6.34
C VAL A 200 -2.18 17.72 -7.61
N ILE A 201 -3.32 17.08 -7.90
CA ILE A 201 -3.47 16.24 -9.08
C ILE A 201 -3.64 17.16 -10.30
N PRO A 202 -2.79 17.02 -11.33
CA PRO A 202 -3.03 17.68 -12.62
C PRO A 202 -4.36 17.23 -13.21
N LYS A 203 -5.06 18.10 -13.97
CA LYS A 203 -6.38 17.79 -14.54
C LYS A 203 -6.41 16.59 -15.50
N ASP A 204 -5.27 16.18 -16.03
CA ASP A 204 -5.11 15.02 -16.92
C ASP A 204 -4.78 13.77 -16.12
N GLU A 205 -5.80 13.08 -15.63
CA GLU A 205 -5.79 11.98 -14.65
C GLU A 205 -5.05 10.69 -15.04
N HIS A 206 -4.22 10.68 -16.06
CA HIS A 206 -3.56 9.44 -16.55
C HIS A 206 -2.11 9.29 -16.12
N ASP A 207 -1.59 10.19 -15.28
CA ASP A 207 -0.20 10.13 -14.86
C ASP A 207 0.00 9.15 -13.70
N THR A 208 0.59 8.00 -13.99
CA THR A 208 0.96 6.97 -13.03
C THR A 208 2.14 7.40 -12.13
N PHE A 209 2.71 8.58 -12.37
CA PHE A 209 3.89 9.11 -11.68
C PHE A 209 3.57 10.22 -10.67
N LEU A 210 2.33 10.36 -10.25
CA LEU A 210 1.94 11.28 -9.18
C LEU A 210 2.74 10.98 -7.91
N LEU A 211 3.08 12.03 -7.17
CA LEU A 211 3.87 11.94 -5.95
C LEU A 211 3.39 10.86 -4.96
N PRO A 212 2.09 10.64 -4.72
CA PRO A 212 1.64 9.54 -3.86
C PRO A 212 2.13 8.17 -4.33
N HIS A 213 2.13 7.91 -5.64
CA HIS A 213 2.61 6.64 -6.19
C HIS A 213 4.14 6.49 -6.04
N VAL A 214 4.89 7.58 -6.21
CA VAL A 214 6.34 7.59 -5.94
C VAL A 214 6.60 7.27 -4.48
N LEU A 215 5.89 7.93 -3.56
CA LEU A 215 6.06 7.74 -2.11
C LEU A 215 5.66 6.34 -1.64
N GLU A 216 4.62 5.72 -2.21
CA GLU A 216 4.28 4.32 -1.94
C GLU A 216 5.50 3.41 -2.15
N ARG A 217 6.24 3.63 -3.23
CA ARG A 217 7.44 2.87 -3.59
C ARG A 217 8.62 3.22 -2.70
N VAL A 218 8.80 4.50 -2.45
CA VAL A 218 9.88 5.04 -1.60
C VAL A 218 9.80 4.46 -0.19
N LEU A 219 8.61 4.29 0.39
CA LEU A 219 8.44 3.68 1.72
C LEU A 219 9.09 2.29 1.82
N GLY A 220 8.94 1.46 0.78
CA GLY A 220 9.63 0.17 0.74
C GLY A 220 11.12 0.27 0.39
N CYS A 221 11.47 1.07 -0.61
CA CYS A 221 12.86 1.26 -1.03
C CYS A 221 13.74 1.84 0.10
N ALA A 222 13.17 2.72 0.95
CA ALA A 222 13.87 3.31 2.10
C ALA A 222 14.23 2.25 3.16
N VAL A 223 13.51 1.14 3.25
CA VAL A 223 13.87 0.00 4.11
C VAL A 223 15.18 -0.62 3.62
N TYR A 224 15.30 -0.86 2.31
CA TYR A 224 16.53 -1.41 1.71
C TYR A 224 17.69 -0.41 1.74
N ALA A 225 17.42 0.89 1.65
CA ALA A 225 18.46 1.92 1.77
C ALA A 225 19.18 1.84 3.12
N GLN A 226 18.51 1.36 4.16
CA GLN A 226 19.01 1.19 5.53
C GLN A 226 19.50 -0.23 5.83
N ASP A 227 19.71 -1.08 4.82
CA ASP A 227 20.19 -2.47 4.91
C ASP A 227 19.23 -3.44 5.62
N TYR A 228 17.94 -3.13 5.59
CA TYR A 228 16.87 -4.04 5.99
C TYR A 228 16.17 -4.62 4.77
N TRP A 229 15.31 -5.63 4.97
CA TRP A 229 14.52 -6.22 3.91
C TRP A 229 13.02 -6.23 4.23
N ILE A 230 12.22 -6.60 3.23
CA ILE A 230 10.77 -6.72 3.31
C ILE A 230 10.38 -8.19 3.17
N LYS A 231 9.40 -8.63 3.97
CA LYS A 231 8.71 -9.93 3.86
C LYS A 231 7.20 -9.78 3.67
N ASP A 232 6.56 -10.89 3.33
CA ASP A 232 5.11 -11.04 3.35
C ASP A 232 4.67 -12.26 4.18
N THR A 233 3.36 -12.46 4.35
CA THR A 233 2.81 -13.54 5.17
C THR A 233 3.02 -14.93 4.59
N GLN A 234 3.56 -15.07 3.41
CA GLN A 234 3.68 -16.37 2.76
C GLN A 234 4.82 -17.20 3.37
N LYS A 235 4.48 -18.44 3.74
CA LYS A 235 5.43 -19.35 4.38
C LYS A 235 6.49 -19.91 3.42
N ASN A 236 6.25 -19.86 2.11
CA ASN A 236 7.12 -20.49 1.13
C ASN A 236 7.64 -19.46 0.13
N ALA A 237 8.83 -18.92 0.41
CA ALA A 237 9.51 -17.94 -0.43
C ALA A 237 9.65 -18.38 -1.90
N PHE A 238 9.74 -19.69 -2.15
CA PHE A 238 9.86 -20.24 -3.50
C PHE A 238 8.54 -20.14 -4.28
N ILE A 239 7.41 -20.42 -3.61
CA ILE A 239 6.07 -20.27 -4.21
C ILE A 239 5.79 -18.79 -4.47
N CYS A 240 6.14 -17.91 -3.52
CA CYS A 240 5.98 -16.45 -3.69
C CYS A 240 6.81 -15.91 -4.84
N ALA A 241 8.08 -16.30 -4.95
CA ALA A 241 8.94 -15.93 -6.05
C ALA A 241 8.37 -16.44 -7.38
N GLY A 242 7.88 -17.68 -7.43
CA GLY A 242 7.24 -18.27 -8.60
C GLY A 242 5.94 -17.55 -8.99
N ILE A 243 5.07 -17.25 -8.04
CA ILE A 243 3.82 -16.50 -8.29
C ILE A 243 4.14 -15.06 -8.70
N SER A 244 5.06 -14.37 -8.04
CA SER A 244 5.49 -13.03 -8.42
C SER A 244 6.10 -13.03 -9.82
N TRP A 245 6.90 -14.03 -10.16
CA TRP A 245 7.46 -14.20 -11.50
C TRP A 245 6.37 -14.43 -12.55
N LEU A 246 5.40 -15.32 -12.30
CA LEU A 246 4.25 -15.57 -13.16
C LEU A 246 3.36 -14.33 -13.33
N MET A 247 3.11 -13.58 -12.26
CA MET A 247 2.36 -12.31 -12.32
C MET A 247 3.11 -11.29 -13.18
N ASN A 248 4.41 -11.17 -13.03
CA ASN A 248 5.24 -10.26 -13.82
C ASN A 248 5.29 -10.67 -15.29
N LEU A 249 5.47 -11.97 -15.56
CA LEU A 249 5.42 -12.52 -16.90
C LEU A 249 4.06 -12.27 -17.56
N SER A 250 2.96 -12.51 -16.82
CA SER A 250 1.61 -12.25 -17.32
C SER A 250 1.39 -10.76 -17.61
N LYS A 251 1.87 -9.86 -16.74
CA LYS A 251 1.78 -8.41 -16.94
C LYS A 251 2.56 -7.97 -18.20
N ILE A 252 3.76 -8.52 -18.42
CA ILE A 252 4.53 -8.27 -19.63
C ILE A 252 3.79 -8.77 -20.87
N ILE A 253 3.34 -10.02 -20.84
CA ILE A 253 2.57 -10.60 -21.96
C ILE A 253 1.35 -9.72 -22.26
N MET A 254 0.60 -9.33 -21.22
CA MET A 254 -0.61 -8.51 -21.39
C MET A 254 -0.33 -7.07 -21.79
N THR A 255 0.83 -6.51 -21.42
CA THR A 255 1.17 -5.12 -21.76
C THR A 255 1.80 -5.01 -23.15
N TYR A 256 2.66 -5.93 -23.50
CA TYR A 256 3.47 -5.82 -24.73
C TYR A 256 3.06 -6.79 -25.83
N ILE A 257 2.62 -8.00 -25.49
CA ILE A 257 2.32 -9.04 -26.47
C ILE A 257 0.81 -9.14 -26.71
N LEU A 258 0.02 -9.33 -25.66
CA LEU A 258 -1.42 -9.55 -25.78
C LEU A 258 -2.16 -8.63 -24.81
N THR A 259 -2.91 -7.68 -25.33
CA THR A 259 -3.80 -6.83 -24.52
C THR A 259 -5.25 -7.27 -24.71
N VAL A 260 -5.91 -7.62 -23.62
CA VAL A 260 -7.34 -7.93 -23.61
C VAL A 260 -8.02 -6.98 -22.63
N ARG A 261 -8.92 -6.15 -23.11
CA ARG A 261 -9.66 -5.20 -22.26
C ARG A 261 -11.08 -4.98 -22.75
N ILE A 262 -11.96 -4.66 -21.83
CA ILE A 262 -13.29 -4.15 -22.14
C ILE A 262 -13.20 -2.62 -22.12
N THR A 263 -13.56 -2.00 -23.25
CA THR A 263 -13.54 -0.53 -23.37
C THR A 263 -14.71 0.10 -22.62
N LYS A 264 -14.64 1.40 -22.34
CA LYS A 264 -15.77 2.17 -21.75
C LYS A 264 -17.06 2.07 -22.57
N SER A 265 -16.96 1.77 -23.85
CA SER A 265 -18.10 1.56 -24.78
C SER A 265 -18.57 0.10 -24.85
N ASN A 266 -18.30 -0.71 -23.81
CA ASN A 266 -18.67 -2.12 -23.68
C ASN A 266 -18.21 -3.00 -24.88
N LYS A 267 -17.00 -2.75 -25.39
CA LYS A 267 -16.39 -3.55 -26.46
C LYS A 267 -15.21 -4.35 -25.88
N LEU A 268 -15.18 -5.66 -26.14
CA LEU A 268 -14.01 -6.48 -25.94
C LEU A 268 -12.97 -6.14 -27.02
N LEU A 269 -11.81 -5.65 -26.60
CA LEU A 269 -10.71 -5.31 -27.48
C LEU A 269 -9.53 -6.23 -27.20
N ILE A 270 -9.06 -6.93 -28.22
CA ILE A 270 -7.86 -7.78 -28.17
C ILE A 270 -6.81 -7.15 -29.10
N LYS A 271 -5.63 -6.86 -28.56
CA LYS A 271 -4.47 -6.38 -29.31
C LYS A 271 -3.33 -7.38 -29.18
N PHE A 272 -2.65 -7.65 -30.27
CA PHE A 272 -1.40 -8.41 -30.30
C PHE A 272 -0.25 -7.48 -30.74
N LEU A 273 0.80 -7.42 -29.97
CA LEU A 273 1.91 -6.47 -30.16
C LEU A 273 1.44 -5.02 -30.38
N LYS A 274 0.48 -4.58 -29.55
CA LYS A 274 -0.21 -3.28 -29.64
C LYS A 274 -1.11 -3.08 -30.88
N ILE A 275 -1.15 -4.01 -31.83
CA ILE A 275 -2.00 -3.96 -32.99
C ILE A 275 -3.37 -4.56 -32.64
N PRO A 276 -4.50 -3.88 -32.91
CA PRO A 276 -5.81 -4.44 -32.66
C PRO A 276 -6.08 -5.62 -33.63
N VAL A 277 -6.28 -6.81 -33.07
CA VAL A 277 -6.54 -8.04 -33.84
C VAL A 277 -8.03 -8.36 -33.84
N PHE A 278 -8.72 -7.98 -32.76
CA PHE A 278 -10.14 -8.30 -32.60
C PHE A 278 -10.84 -7.25 -31.73
N ALA A 279 -12.06 -6.90 -32.14
CA ALA A 279 -12.96 -6.05 -31.36
C ALA A 279 -14.40 -6.55 -31.50
N LEU A 280 -15.02 -6.93 -30.38
CA LEU A 280 -16.40 -7.38 -30.29
C LEU A 280 -17.21 -6.44 -29.41
N LYS A 281 -18.38 -5.98 -29.90
CA LYS A 281 -19.32 -5.25 -29.05
C LYS A 281 -20.05 -6.27 -28.17
N LEU A 282 -19.95 -6.14 -26.87
CA LEU A 282 -20.67 -6.98 -25.93
C LEU A 282 -22.14 -6.51 -25.89
N LYS A 283 -23.09 -7.45 -25.94
CA LYS A 283 -24.50 -7.14 -25.68
C LYS A 283 -24.63 -6.77 -24.19
N GLU A 284 -25.48 -5.78 -23.91
CA GLU A 284 -25.89 -5.36 -22.57
C GLU A 284 -26.64 -6.47 -21.86
#